data_f7045d9673112bd8f564eded5f39eab4
#
_entry.id   f7045d9673112bd8f564eded5f39eab4
#
_cell.length_a   1.000
_cell.length_b   1.000
_cell.length_c   1.000
_cell.angle_alpha   90.00
_cell.angle_beta   90.00
_cell.angle_gamma   90.00
#
_symmetry.space_group_name_H-M   'P 1'
#
loop_
_entity.id
_entity.type
_entity.pdbx_description
1 polymer ?
#
loop_
_entity_poly.entity_id
_entity_poly.type
_entity_poly.pdbx_seq_one_letter_code
_entity_poly.pdbx_strand_id
1 'polypeptide(L)'
;ESFLNAGVKITLTDERELYTPVLEDGKEGEPTYRTEVMCYEGGIKSFVTYLGEKRDLEVLHPNVIYLKGQTDRGMAEIALQYNSSYNELLLSFANNVNTPDGGTHEEGFRSSLTRVFNDYGRSHGLLKDKDENLSGADVREGLICVISVKLQEAEFEGQTKAKLGNTEIRTLVSNMVYSKLMEFFEENPGVAKAIFEKATQAARARAAAKKARELVRRKSALETSRMPGKLADCREKDPTRTEIFIVEGDSAGGSAKMGRDSAIQAILPLWGKMLNVEKARADRIYGNDKLMPVVLALGCGIGDEFDISKLRYDKVFIMADADVDGSHICTL
;
A
#
# COMPACT_ATOMS: atom_id res chain seq x y z
N GLU A 1 -4.06 -20.02 9.87
CA GLU A 1 -5.05 -20.94 10.47
C GLU A 1 -5.32 -20.58 11.94
N SER A 2 -4.31 -20.47 12.81
CA SER A 2 -4.48 -20.18 14.24
C SER A 2 -5.07 -18.79 14.52
N PHE A 3 -4.86 -17.80 13.65
CA PHE A 3 -5.53 -16.50 13.74
C PHE A 3 -6.98 -16.50 13.23
N LEU A 4 -7.29 -17.33 12.22
CA LEU A 4 -8.64 -17.39 11.65
C LEU A 4 -9.60 -18.25 12.46
N ASN A 5 -9.07 -19.10 13.35
CA ASN A 5 -9.82 -19.97 14.23
C ASN A 5 -9.31 -19.81 15.65
N ALA A 6 -9.94 -18.91 16.41
CA ALA A 6 -9.55 -18.60 17.78
C ALA A 6 -9.46 -19.87 18.64
N GLY A 7 -8.36 -20.00 19.41
CA GLY A 7 -8.12 -21.15 20.28
C GLY A 7 -7.51 -22.39 19.61
N VAL A 8 -7.34 -22.39 18.29
CA VAL A 8 -6.61 -23.48 17.61
C VAL A 8 -5.11 -23.31 17.86
N LYS A 9 -4.51 -24.34 18.47
CA LYS A 9 -3.08 -24.41 18.75
C LYS A 9 -2.38 -25.24 17.67
N ILE A 10 -1.41 -24.63 17.00
CA ILE A 10 -0.55 -25.27 16.00
C ILE A 10 0.87 -25.27 16.55
N THR A 11 1.49 -26.44 16.61
CA THR A 11 2.89 -26.60 16.99
C THR A 11 3.66 -27.06 15.76
N LEU A 12 4.67 -26.27 15.38
CA LEU A 12 5.57 -26.59 14.27
C LEU A 12 6.96 -26.88 14.83
N THR A 13 7.48 -28.07 14.57
CA THR A 13 8.84 -28.47 14.95
C THR A 13 9.67 -28.73 13.70
N ASP A 14 10.80 -28.03 13.57
CA ASP A 14 11.76 -28.26 12.49
C ASP A 14 12.83 -29.25 12.94
N GLU A 15 12.71 -30.49 12.47
CA GLU A 15 13.59 -31.60 12.83
C GLU A 15 14.82 -31.73 11.91
N ARG A 16 15.04 -30.78 11.00
CA ARG A 16 16.17 -30.83 10.06
C ARG A 16 17.52 -30.60 10.72
N GLU A 17 17.57 -29.70 11.70
CA GLU A 17 18.81 -29.33 12.39
C GLU A 17 18.53 -29.14 13.90
N LEU A 18 19.42 -29.73 14.71
CA LEU A 18 19.46 -29.44 16.16
C LEU A 18 20.16 -28.09 16.37
N TYR A 19 19.61 -27.27 17.25
CA TYR A 19 20.27 -26.07 17.72
C TYR A 19 20.41 -26.09 19.25
N THR A 20 21.47 -25.45 19.75
CA THR A 20 21.69 -25.30 21.19
C THR A 20 21.19 -23.92 21.60
N PRO A 21 20.07 -23.80 22.34
CA PRO A 21 19.58 -22.52 22.80
C PRO A 21 20.53 -21.91 23.83
N VAL A 22 20.73 -20.60 23.78
CA VAL A 22 21.41 -19.86 24.85
C VAL A 22 20.34 -19.48 25.88
N LEU A 23 20.52 -19.96 27.11
CA LEU A 23 19.62 -19.67 28.24
C LEU A 23 19.79 -18.23 28.72
N GLU A 24 18.81 -17.71 29.48
CA GLU A 24 18.84 -16.34 30.04
C GLU A 24 20.06 -16.07 30.91
N ASP A 25 20.68 -17.10 31.52
CA ASP A 25 21.92 -17.01 32.30
C ASP A 25 23.22 -17.07 31.45
N GLY A 26 23.07 -17.06 30.10
CA GLY A 26 24.18 -17.08 29.15
C GLY A 26 24.83 -18.45 28.94
N LYS A 27 24.29 -19.53 29.52
CA LYS A 27 24.79 -20.90 29.33
C LYS A 27 24.12 -21.56 28.13
N GLU A 28 24.82 -22.51 27.53
CA GLU A 28 24.24 -23.36 26.50
C GLU A 28 23.25 -24.35 27.10
N GLY A 29 22.06 -24.42 26.54
CA GLY A 29 21.04 -25.40 26.90
C GLY A 29 21.30 -26.75 26.24
N GLU A 30 20.38 -27.71 26.41
CA GLU A 30 20.46 -28.98 25.70
C GLU A 30 20.10 -28.80 24.22
N PRO A 31 20.81 -29.53 23.30
CA PRO A 31 20.46 -29.52 21.89
C PRO A 31 19.00 -29.94 21.67
N THR A 32 18.25 -29.12 20.99
CA THR A 32 16.81 -29.33 20.74
C THR A 32 16.41 -28.92 19.32
N TYR A 33 15.23 -29.32 18.88
CA TYR A 33 14.67 -28.84 17.63
C TYR A 33 13.97 -27.52 17.80
N ARG A 34 14.05 -26.65 16.78
CA ARG A 34 13.28 -25.42 16.75
C ARG A 34 11.80 -25.73 16.75
N THR A 35 11.10 -25.29 17.77
CA THR A 35 9.66 -25.50 17.91
C THR A 35 8.99 -24.14 18.07
N GLU A 36 8.02 -23.87 17.22
CA GLU A 36 7.15 -22.69 17.28
C GLU A 36 5.73 -23.11 17.61
N VAL A 37 5.14 -22.45 18.60
CA VAL A 37 3.76 -22.70 19.03
C VAL A 37 2.92 -21.48 18.71
N MET A 38 1.93 -21.67 17.84
CA MET A 38 1.00 -20.64 17.41
C MET A 38 -0.38 -20.90 17.99
N CYS A 39 -0.84 -20.04 18.89
CA CYS A 39 -2.19 -20.11 19.47
C CYS A 39 -2.65 -18.67 19.80
N TYR A 40 -3.70 -18.20 19.13
CA TYR A 40 -4.18 -16.83 19.25
C TYR A 40 -5.65 -16.80 19.65
N GLU A 41 -5.91 -16.63 20.93
CA GLU A 41 -7.28 -16.60 21.47
C GLU A 41 -8.10 -15.39 20.98
N GLY A 42 -7.44 -14.29 20.67
CA GLY A 42 -8.08 -13.09 20.10
C GLY A 42 -8.47 -13.23 18.63
N GLY A 43 -8.15 -14.36 17.96
CA GLY A 43 -8.52 -14.61 16.58
C GLY A 43 -8.02 -13.53 15.61
N ILE A 44 -8.89 -13.06 14.72
CA ILE A 44 -8.51 -12.05 13.71
C ILE A 44 -8.17 -10.68 14.32
N LYS A 45 -8.58 -10.37 15.56
CA LYS A 45 -8.11 -9.17 16.27
C LYS A 45 -6.61 -9.25 16.55
N SER A 46 -6.15 -10.39 17.07
CA SER A 46 -4.73 -10.64 17.29
C SER A 46 -3.96 -10.65 15.97
N PHE A 47 -4.60 -11.05 14.88
CA PHE A 47 -3.96 -11.00 13.56
C PHE A 47 -3.70 -9.57 13.09
N VAL A 48 -4.66 -8.65 13.25
CA VAL A 48 -4.48 -7.23 12.95
C VAL A 48 -3.35 -6.62 13.77
N THR A 49 -3.33 -6.89 15.08
CA THR A 49 -2.26 -6.44 15.98
C THR A 49 -0.90 -6.97 15.52
N TYR A 50 -0.78 -8.27 15.27
CA TYR A 50 0.44 -8.90 14.77
C TYR A 50 0.95 -8.29 13.45
N LEU A 51 0.04 -7.98 12.51
CA LEU A 51 0.39 -7.36 11.25
C LEU A 51 0.92 -5.93 11.41
N GLY A 52 0.38 -5.18 12.37
CA GLY A 52 0.84 -3.85 12.73
C GLY A 52 2.22 -3.88 13.40
N GLU A 53 2.42 -4.73 14.39
CA GLU A 53 3.68 -4.90 15.11
C GLU A 53 4.81 -5.38 14.19
N LYS A 54 4.54 -6.38 13.34
CA LYS A 54 5.53 -6.91 12.40
C LYS A 54 6.06 -5.84 11.42
N ARG A 55 5.30 -4.78 11.18
CA ARG A 55 5.65 -3.68 10.27
C ARG A 55 6.04 -2.40 11.01
N ASP A 56 6.13 -2.45 12.33
CA ASP A 56 6.45 -1.31 13.20
C ASP A 56 5.56 -0.09 12.90
N LEU A 57 4.22 -0.32 12.84
CA LEU A 57 3.25 0.70 12.51
C LEU A 57 2.69 1.37 13.76
N GLU A 58 2.75 2.69 13.81
CA GLU A 58 2.16 3.49 14.87
C GLU A 58 0.63 3.56 14.70
N VAL A 59 -0.11 3.02 15.67
CA VAL A 59 -1.56 2.97 15.62
C VAL A 59 -2.21 4.30 16.03
N LEU A 60 -3.31 4.68 15.37
CA LEU A 60 -4.08 5.89 15.70
C LEU A 60 -5.05 5.70 16.87
N HIS A 61 -5.39 4.47 17.19
CA HIS A 61 -6.27 4.11 18.29
C HIS A 61 -5.88 2.74 18.88
N PRO A 62 -5.96 2.57 20.22
CA PRO A 62 -5.42 1.39 20.89
C PRO A 62 -6.18 0.10 20.59
N ASN A 63 -7.50 0.18 20.44
CA ASN A 63 -8.35 -1.00 20.31
C ASN A 63 -8.60 -1.35 18.85
N VAL A 64 -8.44 -2.61 18.51
CA VAL A 64 -8.84 -3.14 17.20
C VAL A 64 -10.38 -3.12 17.12
N ILE A 65 -10.92 -2.51 16.08
CA ILE A 65 -12.36 -2.51 15.78
C ILE A 65 -12.73 -3.90 15.27
N TYR A 66 -13.76 -4.52 15.87
CA TYR A 66 -14.19 -5.86 15.52
C TYR A 66 -15.67 -5.90 15.22
N LEU A 67 -16.01 -6.38 14.03
CA LEU A 67 -17.35 -6.51 13.52
C LEU A 67 -17.65 -7.98 13.25
N LYS A 68 -18.83 -8.45 13.68
CA LYS A 68 -19.27 -9.83 13.44
C LYS A 68 -20.74 -9.83 13.04
N GLY A 69 -21.07 -10.59 12.00
CA GLY A 69 -22.45 -10.78 11.53
C GLY A 69 -22.65 -12.19 11.00
N GLN A 70 -23.88 -12.67 11.11
CA GLN A 70 -24.26 -13.99 10.68
C GLN A 70 -25.65 -13.99 10.06
N THR A 71 -25.86 -14.82 9.06
CA THR A 71 -27.14 -15.19 8.45
C THR A 71 -27.20 -16.71 8.32
N ASP A 72 -28.31 -17.23 7.87
CA ASP A 72 -28.49 -18.65 7.53
C ASP A 72 -27.53 -19.16 6.44
N ARG A 73 -27.00 -18.27 5.61
CA ARG A 73 -26.07 -18.62 4.50
C ARG A 73 -24.61 -18.47 4.82
N GLY A 74 -24.26 -17.78 5.90
CA GLY A 74 -22.86 -17.60 6.26
C GLY A 74 -22.63 -16.64 7.41
N MET A 75 -21.38 -16.55 7.81
CA MET A 75 -20.89 -15.68 8.86
C MET A 75 -19.75 -14.82 8.30
N ALA A 76 -19.67 -13.57 8.76
CA ALA A 76 -18.57 -12.68 8.47
C ALA A 76 -18.00 -12.10 9.77
N GLU A 77 -16.69 -12.06 9.85
CA GLU A 77 -15.92 -11.43 10.91
C GLU A 77 -14.92 -10.49 10.27
N ILE A 78 -14.82 -9.27 10.77
CA ILE A 78 -13.90 -8.25 10.28
C ILE A 78 -13.20 -7.62 11.46
N ALA A 79 -11.88 -7.55 11.41
CA ALA A 79 -11.08 -6.80 12.34
C ALA A 79 -10.30 -5.72 11.59
N LEU A 80 -10.29 -4.49 12.10
CA LEU A 80 -9.61 -3.39 11.45
C LEU A 80 -9.02 -2.41 12.46
N GLN A 81 -7.92 -1.76 12.07
CA GLN A 81 -7.24 -0.73 12.86
C GLN A 81 -6.56 0.27 11.92
N TYR A 82 -6.57 1.54 12.31
CA TYR A 82 -5.89 2.58 11.56
C TYR A 82 -4.53 2.92 12.19
N ASN A 83 -3.59 3.28 11.34
CA ASN A 83 -2.23 3.64 11.71
C ASN A 83 -1.75 4.90 10.96
N SER A 84 -0.56 5.40 11.31
CA SER A 84 0.01 6.63 10.75
C SER A 84 0.53 6.48 9.31
N SER A 85 0.65 5.25 8.76
CA SER A 85 1.16 5.00 7.41
C SER A 85 0.19 5.45 6.31
N TYR A 86 0.64 5.41 5.06
CA TYR A 86 -0.16 5.80 3.90
C TYR A 86 -0.69 4.60 3.09
N ASN A 87 -0.22 3.40 3.41
CA ASN A 87 -0.56 2.19 2.68
C ASN A 87 -1.74 1.46 3.32
N GLU A 88 -2.58 0.86 2.48
CA GLU A 88 -3.62 -0.08 2.88
C GLU A 88 -3.02 -1.48 3.00
N LEU A 89 -3.36 -2.20 4.08
CA LEU A 89 -3.10 -3.61 4.23
C LEU A 89 -4.42 -4.33 4.48
N LEU A 90 -4.99 -4.93 3.45
CA LEU A 90 -6.21 -5.68 3.53
C LEU A 90 -5.94 -7.14 3.17
N LEU A 91 -6.29 -8.05 4.09
CA LEU A 91 -6.26 -9.49 3.86
C LEU A 91 -7.67 -10.04 3.94
N SER A 92 -8.07 -10.83 2.95
CA SER A 92 -9.39 -11.44 2.90
C SER A 92 -9.33 -12.96 2.79
N PHE A 93 -10.26 -13.63 3.48
CA PHE A 93 -10.33 -15.08 3.59
C PHE A 93 -11.76 -15.55 3.43
N ALA A 94 -11.95 -16.67 2.71
CA ALA A 94 -13.22 -17.39 2.61
C ALA A 94 -13.00 -18.85 2.98
N ASN A 95 -13.71 -19.35 4.01
CA ASN A 95 -13.51 -20.69 4.57
C ASN A 95 -12.02 -21.00 4.85
N ASN A 96 -11.32 -20.04 5.48
CA ASN A 96 -9.88 -20.05 5.80
C ASN A 96 -8.94 -20.02 4.58
N VAL A 97 -9.45 -19.98 3.35
CA VAL A 97 -8.63 -19.84 2.14
C VAL A 97 -8.37 -18.34 1.91
N ASN A 98 -7.09 -17.97 1.75
CA ASN A 98 -6.73 -16.60 1.38
C ASN A 98 -7.23 -16.27 -0.03
N THR A 99 -7.84 -15.12 -0.19
CA THR A 99 -8.37 -14.61 -1.47
C THR A 99 -7.58 -13.37 -1.91
N PRO A 100 -6.38 -13.53 -2.47
CA PRO A 100 -5.51 -12.41 -2.82
C PRO A 100 -6.11 -11.48 -3.88
N ASP A 101 -6.98 -11.99 -4.74
CA ASP A 101 -7.71 -11.21 -5.74
C ASP A 101 -9.05 -10.66 -5.21
N GLY A 102 -9.28 -10.78 -3.89
CA GLY A 102 -10.47 -10.29 -3.21
C GLY A 102 -11.74 -11.08 -3.54
N GLY A 103 -12.80 -10.38 -3.91
CA GLY A 103 -14.10 -10.93 -4.24
C GLY A 103 -15.24 -10.18 -3.59
N THR A 104 -16.43 -10.74 -3.63
CA THR A 104 -17.69 -10.10 -3.21
C THR A 104 -17.69 -9.64 -1.75
N HIS A 105 -17.02 -10.37 -0.85
CA HIS A 105 -16.88 -9.99 0.57
C HIS A 105 -16.02 -8.73 0.74
N GLU A 106 -14.95 -8.61 -0.01
CA GLU A 106 -14.09 -7.43 -0.01
C GLU A 106 -14.78 -6.23 -0.68
N GLU A 107 -15.48 -6.45 -1.80
CA GLU A 107 -16.28 -5.41 -2.46
C GLU A 107 -17.37 -4.86 -1.53
N GLY A 108 -18.06 -5.73 -0.78
CA GLY A 108 -19.04 -5.36 0.22
C GLY A 108 -18.44 -4.50 1.33
N PHE A 109 -17.26 -4.87 1.82
CA PHE A 109 -16.53 -4.10 2.82
C PHE A 109 -16.10 -2.72 2.28
N ARG A 110 -15.41 -2.67 1.14
CA ARG A 110 -14.88 -1.43 0.54
C ARG A 110 -15.98 -0.40 0.25
N SER A 111 -17.09 -0.87 -0.33
CA SER A 111 -18.22 0.01 -0.65
C SER A 111 -18.92 0.53 0.61
N SER A 112 -19.15 -0.35 1.58
CA SER A 112 -19.81 0.02 2.82
C SER A 112 -18.96 0.91 3.71
N LEU A 113 -17.66 0.65 3.82
CA LEU A 113 -16.70 1.50 4.55
C LEU A 113 -16.77 2.93 4.02
N THR A 114 -16.68 3.11 2.70
CA THR A 114 -16.73 4.43 2.07
C THR A 114 -18.05 5.14 2.35
N ARG A 115 -19.16 4.39 2.32
CA ARG A 115 -20.49 4.92 2.62
C ARG A 115 -20.60 5.37 4.08
N VAL A 116 -20.19 4.54 5.04
CA VAL A 116 -20.20 4.88 6.48
C VAL A 116 -19.46 6.18 6.74
N PHE A 117 -18.26 6.32 6.17
CA PHE A 117 -17.47 7.54 6.34
C PHE A 117 -18.21 8.77 5.81
N ASN A 118 -18.78 8.71 4.63
CA ASN A 118 -19.48 9.86 4.09
C ASN A 118 -20.79 10.19 4.87
N ASP A 119 -21.56 9.18 5.22
CA ASP A 119 -22.83 9.37 5.94
C ASP A 119 -22.58 9.88 7.38
N TYR A 120 -21.68 9.24 8.14
CA TYR A 120 -21.32 9.68 9.48
C TYR A 120 -20.65 11.06 9.48
N GLY A 121 -19.71 11.28 8.55
CA GLY A 121 -19.01 12.56 8.43
C GLY A 121 -19.96 13.74 8.19
N ARG A 122 -21.00 13.55 7.39
CA ARG A 122 -22.03 14.58 7.13
C ARG A 122 -22.96 14.77 8.32
N SER A 123 -23.47 13.68 8.90
CA SER A 123 -24.38 13.76 10.05
C SER A 123 -23.78 14.42 11.28
N HIS A 124 -22.45 14.27 11.46
CA HIS A 124 -21.72 14.85 12.61
C HIS A 124 -20.93 16.12 12.28
N GLY A 125 -21.10 16.68 11.08
CA GLY A 125 -20.42 17.92 10.68
C GLY A 125 -18.91 17.82 10.51
N LEU A 126 -18.36 16.60 10.42
CA LEU A 126 -16.94 16.35 10.10
C LEU A 126 -16.63 16.60 8.62
N LEU A 127 -17.64 16.43 7.76
CA LEU A 127 -17.64 16.85 6.36
C LEU A 127 -18.70 17.93 6.18
N LYS A 128 -18.31 19.08 5.65
CA LYS A 128 -19.24 20.18 5.34
C LYS A 128 -20.00 19.89 4.05
N ASP A 129 -21.17 20.50 3.87
CA ASP A 129 -22.00 20.32 2.67
C ASP A 129 -21.26 20.70 1.36
N LYS A 130 -20.26 21.57 1.45
CA LYS A 130 -19.44 22.02 0.32
C LYS A 130 -18.26 21.08 0.03
N ASP A 131 -17.93 20.19 0.94
CA ASP A 131 -16.80 19.28 0.78
C ASP A 131 -17.19 18.14 -0.17
N GLU A 132 -16.27 17.73 -1.02
CA GLU A 132 -16.44 16.52 -1.83
C GLU A 132 -16.52 15.29 -0.91
N ASN A 133 -17.20 14.26 -1.37
CA ASN A 133 -17.20 12.98 -0.67
C ASN A 133 -15.81 12.39 -0.61
N LEU A 134 -15.48 11.76 0.51
CA LEU A 134 -14.28 10.95 0.65
C LEU A 134 -14.35 9.79 -0.34
N SER A 135 -13.27 9.56 -1.07
CA SER A 135 -13.14 8.41 -1.96
C SER A 135 -12.76 7.14 -1.17
N GLY A 136 -12.94 5.98 -1.79
CA GLY A 136 -12.49 4.72 -1.19
C GLY A 136 -11.00 4.71 -0.83
N ALA A 137 -10.15 5.33 -1.64
CA ALA A 137 -8.73 5.45 -1.34
C ALA A 137 -8.45 6.31 -0.08
N ASP A 138 -9.19 7.41 0.08
CA ASP A 138 -9.02 8.31 1.23
C ASP A 138 -9.37 7.61 2.55
N VAL A 139 -10.46 6.82 2.56
CA VAL A 139 -10.91 6.13 3.78
C VAL A 139 -10.11 4.87 4.11
N ARG A 140 -9.31 4.37 3.19
CA ARG A 140 -8.46 3.20 3.42
C ARG A 140 -6.99 3.54 3.62
N GLU A 141 -6.60 4.81 3.56
CA GLU A 141 -5.23 5.24 3.87
C GLU A 141 -4.89 4.90 5.33
N GLY A 142 -3.82 4.12 5.53
CA GLY A 142 -3.38 3.66 6.85
C GLY A 142 -4.28 2.59 7.48
N LEU A 143 -5.10 1.89 6.70
CA LEU A 143 -5.96 0.81 7.19
C LEU A 143 -5.20 -0.52 7.21
N ILE A 144 -5.24 -1.21 8.35
CA ILE A 144 -5.00 -2.65 8.44
C ILE A 144 -6.35 -3.32 8.65
N CYS A 145 -6.70 -4.29 7.81
CA CYS A 145 -7.96 -4.98 7.88
C CYS A 145 -7.81 -6.47 7.55
N VAL A 146 -8.47 -7.31 8.33
CA VAL A 146 -8.62 -8.74 8.07
C VAL A 146 -10.12 -9.05 7.96
N ILE A 147 -10.51 -9.60 6.83
CA ILE A 147 -11.88 -10.05 6.54
C ILE A 147 -11.88 -11.58 6.51
N SER A 148 -12.70 -12.22 7.33
CA SER A 148 -12.90 -13.67 7.32
C SER A 148 -14.38 -13.98 7.17
N VAL A 149 -14.71 -14.70 6.10
CA VAL A 149 -16.09 -15.18 5.88
C VAL A 149 -16.13 -16.70 5.89
N LYS A 150 -17.20 -17.24 6.47
CA LYS A 150 -17.48 -18.67 6.52
C LYS A 150 -18.82 -18.93 5.86
N LEU A 151 -18.81 -19.76 4.83
CA LEU A 151 -19.93 -20.09 3.96
C LEU A 151 -20.16 -21.59 3.96
N GLN A 152 -21.41 -22.05 3.84
CA GLN A 152 -21.71 -23.47 3.66
C GLN A 152 -21.16 -23.96 2.32
N GLU A 153 -21.39 -23.17 1.26
CA GLU A 153 -20.90 -23.43 -0.09
C GLU A 153 -20.17 -22.20 -0.60
N ALA A 154 -18.85 -22.27 -0.67
CA ALA A 154 -18.03 -21.18 -1.19
C ALA A 154 -17.79 -21.37 -2.69
N GLU A 155 -18.21 -20.39 -3.48
CA GLU A 155 -17.99 -20.34 -4.91
C GLU A 155 -16.79 -19.43 -5.22
N PHE A 156 -15.76 -19.99 -5.84
CA PHE A 156 -14.56 -19.26 -6.20
C PHE A 156 -14.46 -19.09 -7.72
N GLU A 157 -13.93 -17.95 -8.15
CA GLU A 157 -13.51 -17.77 -9.54
C GLU A 157 -12.18 -18.53 -9.74
N GLY A 158 -12.22 -19.58 -10.55
CA GLY A 158 -11.05 -20.36 -10.94
C GLY A 158 -10.53 -21.35 -9.89
N GLN A 159 -9.61 -22.22 -10.34
CA GLN A 159 -9.05 -23.32 -9.56
C GLN A 159 -8.15 -22.86 -8.40
N THR A 160 -7.55 -21.69 -8.52
CA THR A 160 -6.63 -21.13 -7.51
C THR A 160 -7.36 -20.63 -6.26
N LYS A 161 -8.70 -20.52 -6.31
CA LYS A 161 -9.54 -19.98 -5.22
C LYS A 161 -9.15 -18.56 -4.79
N ALA A 162 -8.53 -17.80 -5.69
CA ALA A 162 -7.99 -16.48 -5.38
C ALA A 162 -9.07 -15.40 -5.21
N LYS A 163 -10.28 -15.61 -5.75
CA LYS A 163 -11.39 -14.66 -5.71
C LYS A 163 -12.71 -15.33 -5.37
N LEU A 164 -13.45 -14.74 -4.42
CA LEU A 164 -14.76 -15.24 -4.00
C LEU A 164 -15.88 -14.64 -4.87
N GLY A 165 -16.80 -15.50 -5.35
CA GLY A 165 -17.90 -15.14 -6.25
C GLY A 165 -19.27 -14.98 -5.59
N ASN A 166 -19.50 -15.50 -4.40
CA ASN A 166 -20.81 -15.54 -3.72
C ASN A 166 -21.43 -14.15 -3.55
N THR A 167 -22.50 -13.83 -4.25
CA THR A 167 -23.13 -12.50 -4.22
C THR A 167 -23.84 -12.17 -2.91
N GLU A 168 -24.40 -13.15 -2.23
CA GLU A 168 -25.09 -13.01 -0.95
C GLU A 168 -24.18 -12.50 0.17
N ILE A 169 -22.87 -12.90 0.12
CA ILE A 169 -21.91 -12.47 1.14
C ILE A 169 -21.59 -10.98 1.03
N ARG A 170 -21.66 -10.42 -0.17
CA ARG A 170 -21.50 -8.99 -0.39
C ARG A 170 -22.54 -8.20 0.40
N THR A 171 -23.78 -8.64 0.35
CA THR A 171 -24.90 -7.99 1.08
C THR A 171 -24.75 -8.14 2.58
N LEU A 172 -24.39 -9.34 3.07
CA LEU A 172 -24.15 -9.58 4.48
C LEU A 172 -23.05 -8.67 5.02
N VAL A 173 -21.90 -8.66 4.37
CA VAL A 173 -20.74 -7.85 4.77
C VAL A 173 -21.08 -6.37 4.70
N SER A 174 -21.75 -5.91 3.63
CA SER A 174 -22.09 -4.50 3.46
C SER A 174 -23.03 -4.01 4.57
N ASN A 175 -24.08 -4.76 4.88
CA ASN A 175 -25.03 -4.39 5.92
C ASN A 175 -24.41 -4.44 7.32
N MET A 176 -23.62 -5.45 7.60
CA MET A 176 -22.91 -5.61 8.87
C MET A 176 -21.93 -4.46 9.10
N VAL A 177 -21.11 -4.15 8.11
CA VAL A 177 -20.13 -3.06 8.20
C VAL A 177 -20.83 -1.74 8.42
N TYR A 178 -21.89 -1.46 7.64
CA TYR A 178 -22.63 -0.21 7.76
C TYR A 178 -23.20 -0.03 9.16
N SER A 179 -23.99 -1.00 9.65
CA SER A 179 -24.67 -0.88 10.93
C SER A 179 -23.72 -0.84 12.11
N LYS A 180 -22.77 -1.81 12.16
CA LYS A 180 -21.88 -1.95 13.32
C LYS A 180 -20.77 -0.91 13.38
N LEU A 181 -20.30 -0.43 12.24
CA LEU A 181 -19.27 0.62 12.24
C LEU A 181 -19.88 1.99 12.56
N MET A 182 -21.12 2.25 12.12
CA MET A 182 -21.88 3.42 12.55
C MET A 182 -22.09 3.42 14.08
N GLU A 183 -22.56 2.30 14.64
CA GLU A 183 -22.70 2.11 16.08
C GLU A 183 -21.37 2.33 16.82
N PHE A 184 -20.29 1.74 16.33
CA PHE A 184 -18.97 1.91 16.93
C PHE A 184 -18.51 3.38 16.92
N PHE A 185 -18.73 4.12 15.85
CA PHE A 185 -18.36 5.53 15.78
C PHE A 185 -19.19 6.41 16.72
N GLU A 186 -20.49 6.10 16.89
CA GLU A 186 -21.35 6.77 17.86
C GLU A 186 -20.89 6.51 19.32
N GLU A 187 -20.49 5.29 19.63
CA GLU A 187 -19.98 4.92 20.96
C GLU A 187 -18.57 5.46 21.23
N ASN A 188 -17.75 5.67 20.17
CA ASN A 188 -16.35 6.05 20.27
C ASN A 188 -16.02 7.31 19.46
N PRO A 189 -16.62 8.48 19.78
CA PRO A 189 -16.47 9.68 18.95
C PRO A 189 -15.02 10.21 18.87
N GLY A 190 -14.20 9.94 19.90
CA GLY A 190 -12.76 10.30 19.89
C GLY A 190 -11.97 9.50 18.86
N VAL A 191 -12.24 8.20 18.76
CA VAL A 191 -11.62 7.31 17.76
C VAL A 191 -12.12 7.68 16.36
N ALA A 192 -13.44 7.87 16.21
CA ALA A 192 -14.05 8.31 14.97
C ALA A 192 -13.37 9.59 14.47
N LYS A 193 -13.22 10.62 15.33
CA LYS A 193 -12.57 11.88 14.97
C LYS A 193 -11.14 11.68 14.47
N ALA A 194 -10.32 10.89 15.16
CA ALA A 194 -8.93 10.61 14.76
C ALA A 194 -8.85 9.94 13.38
N ILE A 195 -9.70 8.95 13.14
CA ILE A 195 -9.79 8.25 11.85
C ILE A 195 -10.27 9.21 10.73
N PHE A 196 -11.28 10.04 11.01
CA PHE A 196 -11.78 11.04 10.07
C PHE A 196 -10.74 12.13 9.74
N GLU A 197 -9.97 12.58 10.70
CA GLU A 197 -8.86 13.52 10.47
C GLU A 197 -7.85 12.92 9.49
N LYS A 198 -7.50 11.64 9.65
CA LYS A 198 -6.63 10.90 8.73
C LYS A 198 -7.23 10.85 7.32
N ALA A 199 -8.47 10.41 7.16
CA ALA A 199 -9.13 10.31 5.86
C ALA A 199 -9.28 11.69 5.18
N THR A 200 -9.58 12.75 5.95
CA THR A 200 -9.66 14.12 5.43
C THR A 200 -8.29 14.64 4.97
N GLN A 201 -7.22 14.31 5.70
CA GLN A 201 -5.85 14.64 5.28
C GLN A 201 -5.48 13.91 3.99
N ALA A 202 -5.86 12.63 3.85
CA ALA A 202 -5.67 11.85 2.63
C ALA A 202 -6.39 12.49 1.43
N ALA A 203 -7.67 12.87 1.61
CA ALA A 203 -8.45 13.54 0.57
C ALA A 203 -7.83 14.89 0.13
N ARG A 204 -7.35 15.70 1.10
CA ARG A 204 -6.66 16.96 0.80
C ARG A 204 -5.36 16.73 0.05
N ALA A 205 -4.56 15.73 0.46
CA ALA A 205 -3.32 15.39 -0.21
C ALA A 205 -3.57 14.90 -1.64
N ARG A 206 -4.59 14.04 -1.85
CA ARG A 206 -5.02 13.60 -3.18
C ARG A 206 -5.45 14.76 -4.07
N ALA A 207 -6.25 15.69 -3.54
CA ALA A 207 -6.67 16.88 -4.28
C ALA A 207 -5.48 17.77 -4.64
N ALA A 208 -4.53 17.97 -3.72
CA ALA A 208 -3.29 18.71 -3.96
C ALA A 208 -2.42 18.03 -5.03
N ALA A 209 -2.27 16.71 -4.96
CA ALA A 209 -1.54 15.93 -5.95
C ALA A 209 -2.18 16.05 -7.35
N LYS A 210 -3.52 15.94 -7.44
CA LYS A 210 -4.25 16.13 -8.70
C LYS A 210 -3.99 17.53 -9.27
N LYS A 211 -4.08 18.56 -8.45
CA LYS A 211 -3.81 19.94 -8.88
C LYS A 211 -2.35 20.13 -9.33
N ALA A 212 -1.39 19.55 -8.62
CA ALA A 212 0.01 19.60 -9.01
C ALA A 212 0.26 18.90 -10.36
N ARG A 213 -0.33 17.71 -10.57
CA ARG A 213 -0.31 16.99 -11.86
C ARG A 213 -0.86 17.87 -13.00
N GLU A 214 -2.03 18.47 -12.80
CA GLU A 214 -2.65 19.34 -13.81
C GLU A 214 -1.77 20.53 -14.16
N LEU A 215 -1.09 21.13 -13.17
CA LEU A 215 -0.15 22.24 -13.39
C LEU A 215 1.07 21.79 -14.19
N VAL A 216 1.64 20.63 -13.87
CA VAL A 216 2.76 20.04 -14.63
C VAL A 216 2.32 19.72 -16.05
N ARG A 217 1.14 19.10 -16.22
CA ARG A 217 0.58 18.76 -17.54
C ARG A 217 0.28 20.01 -18.39
N ARG A 218 -0.23 21.09 -17.77
CA ARG A 218 -0.41 22.39 -18.46
C ARG A 218 0.93 23.02 -18.85
N LYS A 219 1.94 22.96 -17.98
CA LYS A 219 3.29 23.42 -18.31
C LYS A 219 3.91 22.60 -19.43
N SER A 220 3.80 21.27 -19.42
CA SER A 220 4.30 20.41 -20.49
C SER A 220 3.55 20.59 -21.80
N ALA A 221 2.24 20.85 -21.78
CA ALA A 221 1.46 21.15 -22.98
C ALA A 221 1.78 22.52 -23.59
N LEU A 222 2.16 23.50 -22.75
CA LEU A 222 2.60 24.83 -23.20
C LEU A 222 4.10 24.87 -23.55
N GLU A 223 4.89 23.96 -22.98
CA GLU A 223 6.34 23.83 -23.18
C GLU A 223 6.68 22.54 -23.96
N THR A 224 6.00 22.25 -25.06
CA THR A 224 6.25 21.08 -25.94
C THR A 224 7.70 20.99 -26.45
N SER A 225 8.63 21.76 -25.88
CA SER A 225 10.02 21.90 -26.31
C SER A 225 11.07 21.80 -25.19
N ARG A 226 10.74 21.58 -23.93
CA ARG A 226 11.76 21.55 -22.89
C ARG A 226 11.71 20.28 -22.04
N MET A 227 12.55 19.34 -22.43
CA MET A 227 13.05 18.25 -21.62
C MET A 227 13.62 18.76 -20.28
N PRO A 228 13.67 17.92 -19.21
CA PRO A 228 14.36 18.32 -17.96
C PRO A 228 15.73 18.93 -18.28
N GLY A 229 15.98 20.12 -17.77
CA GLY A 229 17.15 20.93 -18.15
C GLY A 229 18.52 20.28 -17.94
N LYS A 230 18.58 19.14 -17.22
CA LYS A 230 19.78 18.33 -17.03
C LYS A 230 19.83 17.08 -17.89
N LEU A 231 18.74 16.68 -18.54
CA LEU A 231 18.74 15.52 -19.44
C LEU A 231 19.54 15.82 -20.70
N ALA A 232 20.57 15.03 -20.93
CA ALA A 232 21.24 14.96 -22.24
C ALA A 232 20.59 13.82 -23.04
N ASP A 233 19.54 14.14 -23.79
CA ASP A 233 18.78 13.15 -24.58
C ASP A 233 19.58 12.58 -25.76
N CYS A 234 19.16 11.42 -26.27
CA CYS A 234 19.71 10.83 -27.49
C CYS A 234 18.96 11.34 -28.73
N ARG A 235 19.54 11.09 -29.91
CA ARG A 235 18.97 11.53 -31.21
C ARG A 235 17.92 10.56 -31.73
N GLU A 236 18.10 9.27 -31.46
CA GLU A 236 17.14 8.22 -31.82
C GLU A 236 15.82 8.43 -31.08
N LYS A 237 14.71 8.16 -31.76
CA LYS A 237 13.35 8.31 -31.21
C LYS A 237 12.61 6.99 -31.07
N ASP A 238 13.14 5.91 -31.63
CA ASP A 238 12.60 4.57 -31.44
C ASP A 238 12.99 4.05 -30.04
N PRO A 239 12.03 3.89 -29.11
CA PRO A 239 12.32 3.45 -27.75
C PRO A 239 13.08 2.12 -27.70
N THR A 240 12.82 1.20 -28.63
CA THR A 240 13.43 -0.15 -28.67
C THR A 240 14.93 -0.12 -28.94
N ARG A 241 15.48 1.03 -29.35
CA ARG A 241 16.88 1.21 -29.70
C ARG A 241 17.61 2.18 -28.77
N THR A 242 16.94 2.71 -27.75
CA THR A 242 17.48 3.76 -26.90
C THR A 242 17.70 3.29 -25.47
N GLU A 243 18.68 3.90 -24.82
CA GLU A 243 19.09 3.61 -23.45
C GLU A 243 19.21 4.91 -22.63
N ILE A 244 18.83 4.89 -21.36
CA ILE A 244 19.07 6.01 -20.45
C ILE A 244 19.97 5.59 -19.30
N PHE A 245 20.96 6.42 -18.99
CA PHE A 245 21.84 6.28 -17.85
C PHE A 245 21.51 7.34 -16.81
N ILE A 246 21.01 6.89 -15.68
CA ILE A 246 20.76 7.72 -14.50
C ILE A 246 22.01 7.69 -13.66
N VAL A 247 22.68 8.84 -13.51
CA VAL A 247 24.01 8.91 -12.89
C VAL A 247 23.98 9.77 -11.63
N GLU A 248 24.80 9.41 -10.64
CA GLU A 248 24.92 10.16 -9.41
C GLU A 248 25.79 11.41 -9.58
N GLY A 249 25.15 12.57 -9.47
CA GLY A 249 25.82 13.86 -9.47
C GLY A 249 26.16 14.43 -10.84
N ASP A 250 26.42 15.73 -10.84
CA ASP A 250 26.74 16.49 -12.06
C ASP A 250 28.13 16.16 -12.61
N SER A 251 29.07 15.76 -11.74
CA SER A 251 30.45 15.40 -12.14
C SER A 251 30.45 14.11 -12.96
N ALA A 252 29.81 13.05 -12.44
CA ALA A 252 29.64 11.79 -13.17
C ALA A 252 28.82 11.99 -14.45
N GLY A 253 27.79 12.84 -14.38
CA GLY A 253 26.97 13.25 -15.52
C GLY A 253 27.80 13.92 -16.63
N GLY A 254 28.77 14.74 -16.28
CA GLY A 254 29.69 15.38 -17.22
C GLY A 254 30.56 14.36 -17.96
N SER A 255 31.20 13.45 -17.21
CA SER A 255 32.02 12.38 -17.78
C SER A 255 31.21 11.43 -18.65
N ALA A 256 30.02 11.01 -18.20
CA ALA A 256 29.11 10.15 -18.95
C ALA A 256 28.64 10.79 -20.27
N LYS A 257 28.36 12.10 -20.26
CA LYS A 257 27.99 12.85 -21.48
C LYS A 257 29.11 12.86 -22.53
N MET A 258 30.37 12.91 -22.10
CA MET A 258 31.51 12.89 -23.02
C MET A 258 31.77 11.49 -23.57
N GLY A 259 31.55 10.42 -22.81
CA GLY A 259 31.82 9.05 -23.21
C GLY A 259 30.66 8.32 -23.91
N ARG A 260 29.42 8.87 -23.89
CA ARG A 260 28.22 8.20 -24.44
C ARG A 260 28.22 8.15 -25.98
N ASP A 261 27.51 7.19 -26.53
CA ASP A 261 26.99 7.30 -27.89
C ASP A 261 25.72 8.18 -27.91
N SER A 262 25.87 9.42 -28.35
CA SER A 262 24.78 10.37 -28.42
C SER A 262 23.69 10.01 -29.42
N ALA A 263 23.89 8.99 -30.25
CA ALA A 263 22.86 8.51 -31.17
C ALA A 263 21.73 7.81 -30.38
N ILE A 264 22.07 6.93 -29.44
CA ILE A 264 21.14 6.03 -28.77
C ILE A 264 21.15 6.12 -27.24
N GLN A 265 22.13 6.81 -26.63
CA GLN A 265 22.29 6.87 -25.18
C GLN A 265 21.96 8.27 -24.64
N ALA A 266 21.05 8.31 -23.65
CA ALA A 266 20.68 9.49 -22.89
C ALA A 266 21.35 9.47 -21.50
N ILE A 267 21.69 10.64 -20.95
CA ILE A 267 22.26 10.79 -19.61
C ILE A 267 21.38 11.72 -18.77
N LEU A 268 20.97 11.26 -17.60
CA LEU A 268 20.25 12.05 -16.61
C LEU A 268 21.02 12.07 -15.29
N PRO A 269 21.71 13.15 -14.94
CA PRO A 269 22.34 13.28 -13.63
C PRO A 269 21.29 13.59 -12.56
N LEU A 270 21.35 12.85 -11.44
CA LEU A 270 20.61 13.12 -10.22
C LEU A 270 21.46 13.92 -9.25
N TRP A 271 20.86 14.68 -8.36
CA TRP A 271 21.59 15.48 -7.38
C TRP A 271 20.99 15.41 -5.97
N GLY A 272 21.86 15.15 -5.00
CA GLY A 272 21.53 15.09 -3.58
C GLY A 272 20.59 13.96 -3.23
N LYS A 273 20.19 13.90 -1.96
CA LYS A 273 19.30 12.84 -1.45
C LYS A 273 17.92 12.89 -2.11
N MET A 274 17.49 11.73 -2.55
CA MET A 274 16.17 11.56 -3.16
C MET A 274 15.10 11.34 -2.09
N LEU A 275 13.84 11.63 -2.42
CA LEU A 275 12.71 11.38 -1.55
C LEU A 275 12.42 9.88 -1.50
N ASN A 276 12.26 9.31 -0.30
CA ASN A 276 11.76 7.95 -0.18
C ASN A 276 10.28 7.90 -0.58
N VAL A 277 9.99 7.36 -1.76
CA VAL A 277 8.65 7.33 -2.36
C VAL A 277 7.69 6.39 -1.63
N GLU A 278 8.20 5.32 -1.01
CA GLU A 278 7.40 4.38 -0.22
C GLU A 278 6.79 5.01 1.04
N LYS A 279 7.53 5.98 1.62
CA LYS A 279 7.11 6.70 2.84
C LYS A 279 6.55 8.09 2.54
N ALA A 280 6.40 8.48 1.28
CA ALA A 280 5.96 9.80 0.90
C ALA A 280 4.53 9.78 0.33
N ARG A 281 3.78 10.84 0.60
CA ARG A 281 2.49 11.06 -0.04
C ARG A 281 2.65 11.45 -1.50
N ALA A 282 1.66 11.11 -2.32
CA ALA A 282 1.66 11.40 -3.76
C ALA A 282 1.85 12.89 -4.09
N ASP A 283 1.28 13.81 -3.29
CA ASP A 283 1.47 15.25 -3.49
C ASP A 283 2.92 15.70 -3.34
N ARG A 284 3.67 15.10 -2.41
CA ARG A 284 5.11 15.35 -2.24
C ARG A 284 5.94 14.76 -3.37
N ILE A 285 5.54 13.62 -3.90
CA ILE A 285 6.22 12.98 -5.04
C ILE A 285 6.11 13.88 -6.26
N TYR A 286 4.88 14.31 -6.62
CA TYR A 286 4.65 15.20 -7.76
C TYR A 286 5.21 16.62 -7.57
N GLY A 287 5.37 17.09 -6.35
CA GLY A 287 5.99 18.37 -6.03
C GLY A 287 7.52 18.31 -5.88
N ASN A 288 8.15 17.15 -6.08
CA ASN A 288 9.57 16.99 -5.84
C ASN A 288 10.41 17.30 -7.09
N ASP A 289 11.20 18.38 -7.02
CA ASP A 289 12.02 18.87 -8.15
C ASP A 289 13.12 17.88 -8.57
N LYS A 290 13.44 16.87 -7.76
CA LYS A 290 14.47 15.87 -8.08
C LYS A 290 13.88 14.64 -8.75
N LEU A 291 12.66 14.21 -8.33
CA LEU A 291 11.96 13.06 -8.89
C LEU A 291 11.30 13.36 -10.24
N MET A 292 10.69 14.53 -10.36
CA MET A 292 9.98 14.89 -11.58
C MET A 292 10.82 14.84 -12.85
N PRO A 293 12.12 15.21 -12.86
CA PRO A 293 12.97 15.00 -14.02
C PRO A 293 13.08 13.54 -14.45
N VAL A 294 13.13 12.58 -13.51
CA VAL A 294 13.17 11.14 -13.82
C VAL A 294 11.85 10.70 -14.47
N VAL A 295 10.71 11.05 -13.87
CA VAL A 295 9.38 10.72 -14.38
C VAL A 295 9.16 11.29 -15.79
N LEU A 296 9.56 12.54 -16.01
CA LEU A 296 9.46 13.21 -17.32
C LEU A 296 10.42 12.61 -18.35
N ALA A 297 11.63 12.23 -17.95
CA ALA A 297 12.60 11.60 -18.85
C ALA A 297 12.12 10.23 -19.31
N LEU A 298 11.59 9.41 -18.41
CA LEU A 298 11.06 8.07 -18.73
C LEU A 298 9.75 8.15 -19.54
N GLY A 299 8.89 9.12 -19.25
CA GLY A 299 7.68 9.38 -20.02
C GLY A 299 6.48 8.49 -19.71
N CYS A 300 6.63 7.45 -18.88
CA CYS A 300 5.59 6.45 -18.58
C CYS A 300 4.62 6.84 -17.45
N GLY A 301 4.81 8.00 -16.80
CA GLY A 301 3.97 8.43 -15.67
C GLY A 301 4.26 7.64 -14.39
N ILE A 302 3.47 7.87 -13.35
CA ILE A 302 3.53 7.16 -12.06
C ILE A 302 2.13 6.93 -11.49
N GLY A 303 1.97 5.93 -10.62
CA GLY A 303 0.70 5.60 -9.97
C GLY A 303 -0.38 5.24 -10.98
N ASP A 304 -1.57 5.84 -10.84
CA ASP A 304 -2.73 5.55 -11.69
C ASP A 304 -2.54 5.94 -13.19
N GLU A 305 -1.56 6.80 -13.48
CA GLU A 305 -1.25 7.23 -14.86
C GLU A 305 -0.10 6.44 -15.48
N PHE A 306 0.42 5.42 -14.77
CA PHE A 306 1.52 4.61 -15.28
C PHE A 306 1.09 3.82 -16.50
N ASP A 307 1.82 4.02 -17.60
CA ASP A 307 1.60 3.34 -18.87
C ASP A 307 2.97 2.99 -19.48
N ILE A 308 3.33 1.73 -19.36
CA ILE A 308 4.62 1.21 -19.84
C ILE A 308 4.80 1.40 -21.36
N SER A 309 3.70 1.46 -22.12
CA SER A 309 3.77 1.64 -23.57
C SER A 309 4.33 3.02 -24.00
N LYS A 310 4.35 3.98 -23.04
CA LYS A 310 4.89 5.33 -23.24
C LYS A 310 6.36 5.46 -22.81
N LEU A 311 6.98 4.37 -22.36
CA LEU A 311 8.39 4.37 -21.97
C LEU A 311 9.26 4.79 -23.16
N ARG A 312 10.18 5.75 -22.91
CA ARG A 312 10.99 6.37 -23.97
C ARG A 312 12.32 5.66 -24.23
N TYR A 313 12.69 4.71 -23.41
CA TYR A 313 13.97 4.00 -23.48
C TYR A 313 13.77 2.50 -23.20
N ASP A 314 14.39 1.64 -24.01
CA ASP A 314 14.35 0.18 -23.82
C ASP A 314 15.05 -0.25 -22.53
N LYS A 315 16.16 0.40 -22.21
CA LYS A 315 16.98 0.08 -21.04
C LYS A 315 17.23 1.29 -20.18
N VAL A 316 17.15 1.06 -18.86
CA VAL A 316 17.48 2.05 -17.82
C VAL A 316 18.66 1.52 -17.02
N PHE A 317 19.78 2.25 -17.05
CA PHE A 317 20.97 1.93 -16.28
C PHE A 317 21.11 2.91 -15.12
N ILE A 318 21.23 2.41 -13.90
CA ILE A 318 21.49 3.23 -12.71
C ILE A 318 22.97 3.10 -12.39
N MET A 319 23.66 4.23 -12.41
CA MET A 319 25.09 4.34 -12.11
C MET A 319 25.26 5.16 -10.84
N ALA A 320 25.41 4.48 -9.74
CA ALA A 320 25.58 5.06 -8.41
C ALA A 320 26.83 4.49 -7.74
N ASP A 321 27.43 5.23 -6.83
CA ASP A 321 28.59 4.79 -6.06
C ASP A 321 28.22 3.64 -5.11
N ALA A 322 29.19 2.81 -4.75
CA ALA A 322 29.01 1.67 -3.85
C ALA A 322 29.00 2.10 -2.37
N ASP A 323 28.21 3.12 -2.04
CA ASP A 323 28.04 3.64 -0.71
C ASP A 323 26.55 3.69 -0.29
N VAL A 324 26.27 4.26 0.89
CA VAL A 324 24.90 4.33 1.43
C VAL A 324 24.00 5.24 0.59
N ASP A 325 24.52 6.34 0.05
CA ASP A 325 23.75 7.29 -0.75
C ASP A 325 23.48 6.70 -2.15
N GLY A 326 24.44 6.00 -2.75
CA GLY A 326 24.26 5.27 -4.01
C GLY A 326 23.28 4.10 -3.88
N SER A 327 23.33 3.34 -2.78
CA SER A 327 22.34 2.30 -2.48
C SER A 327 20.93 2.88 -2.35
N HIS A 328 20.79 4.08 -1.80
CA HIS A 328 19.51 4.78 -1.70
C HIS A 328 18.96 5.19 -3.08
N ILE A 329 19.83 5.59 -4.01
CA ILE A 329 19.44 5.90 -5.40
C ILE A 329 18.98 4.63 -6.13
N CYS A 330 19.65 3.49 -5.91
CA CYS A 330 19.29 2.21 -6.54
C CYS A 330 17.94 1.66 -6.05
N THR A 331 17.52 1.98 -4.82
CA THR A 331 16.25 1.51 -4.24
C THR A 331 15.05 2.39 -4.59
N LEU A 332 15.27 3.49 -5.22
CA LEU A 332 14.25 4.46 -5.63
C LEU A 332 13.60 4.08 -6.94
#